data_132a9f48152215cbdf072581bf44413e
#
_entry.id   132a9f48152215cbdf072581bf44413e
#
_cell.length_a   1.000
_cell.length_b   1.000
_cell.length_c   1.000
_cell.angle_alpha   90.00
_cell.angle_beta   90.00
_cell.angle_gamma   90.00
#
_symmetry.space_group_name_H-M   'P 1'
#
loop_
_entity.id
_entity.type
_entity.pdbx_description
1 polymer ?
#
loop_
_entity_poly.entity_id
_entity_poly.type
_entity_poly.pdbx_seq_one_letter_code
_entity_poly.pdbx_strand_id
1 'polypeptide(L)'
;MTRPMTMAEKILAAHAGLDEVVPGQLIECDLDLVLSNDVTAPIAIKEFRKIGLDKVFDPTKIALVPDHYVPAKDIKSAEQAKIVRDFAYEQGITHYYEVGCMGVEHALLPEQGVVGAGDLVIGSDSHTCTYGALGAFSTGVGSTDAGVGYATGRAWFKVPESLLFRIEGALRPGVSGKDVILHIIGLIGVDGALYKAMEFTGSAIRSMSMDSRMAISNMAIEAGGKAGLIEVDDITRAYLDGRVERPYTEYHSDPDAHYERVYEIDAASIEPTVAWPHLPSNTHPVSESRHIAIDQAVIGSCTNGRIEDMRAAAEVLRGRVVAPNMRCIVIPATQQVYRQCMEEGLMSIFIEANCAVSTPTCGPCLGGYMGILAAGERAIATTNRNFVGRMGHPTSEVYLASPAVAAASAVLGHIGLPEDID
;
A
#
# COMPACT_ATOMS: atom_id res chain seq x y z
N MET A 1 26.63 -19.03 19.96
CA MET A 1 26.36 -17.88 19.09
C MET A 1 25.08 -18.25 18.34
N THR A 2 24.08 -17.40 18.37
CA THR A 2 22.88 -17.54 17.52
C THR A 2 23.28 -17.48 16.06
N ARG A 3 22.57 -18.17 15.18
CA ARG A 3 22.82 -18.06 13.74
C ARG A 3 22.51 -16.65 13.24
N PRO A 4 23.17 -16.18 12.17
CA PRO A 4 22.77 -14.92 11.53
C PRO A 4 21.34 -15.02 11.01
N MET A 5 20.54 -13.98 11.26
CA MET A 5 19.12 -13.89 10.91
C MET A 5 18.82 -12.66 10.05
N THR A 6 17.87 -12.80 9.15
CA THR A 6 17.28 -11.69 8.41
C THR A 6 16.39 -10.85 9.32
N MET A 7 16.06 -9.64 8.90
CA MET A 7 15.16 -8.75 9.63
C MET A 7 13.80 -9.42 9.91
N ALA A 8 13.24 -10.11 8.90
CA ALA A 8 12.01 -10.88 9.04
C ALA A 8 12.11 -11.95 10.14
N GLU A 9 13.19 -12.72 10.16
CA GLU A 9 13.42 -13.75 11.16
C GLU A 9 13.57 -13.17 12.56
N LYS A 10 14.28 -12.06 12.73
CA LYS A 10 14.46 -11.39 14.02
C LYS A 10 13.15 -10.88 14.62
N ILE A 11 12.32 -10.23 13.81
CA ILE A 11 11.01 -9.74 14.26
C ILE A 11 10.12 -10.92 14.69
N LEU A 12 10.05 -11.97 13.86
CA LEU A 12 9.24 -13.15 14.17
C LEU A 12 9.76 -13.91 15.41
N ALA A 13 11.08 -14.05 15.56
CA ALA A 13 11.69 -14.69 16.75
C ALA A 13 11.31 -13.93 18.03
N ALA A 14 11.45 -12.60 18.02
CA ALA A 14 11.12 -11.75 19.16
C ALA A 14 9.66 -11.89 19.60
N HIS A 15 8.72 -11.90 18.63
CA HIS A 15 7.28 -12.04 18.90
C HIS A 15 6.84 -13.47 19.25
N ALA A 16 7.67 -14.47 18.94
CA ALA A 16 7.48 -15.85 19.38
C ALA A 16 8.15 -16.14 20.72
N GLY A 17 8.89 -15.18 21.30
CA GLY A 17 9.67 -15.40 22.51
C GLY A 17 10.83 -16.39 22.34
N LEU A 18 11.40 -16.45 21.14
CA LEU A 18 12.49 -17.36 20.75
C LEU A 18 13.78 -16.56 20.51
N ASP A 19 14.92 -17.16 20.83
CA ASP A 19 16.23 -16.56 20.55
C ASP A 19 16.57 -16.58 19.05
N GLU A 20 16.09 -17.59 18.33
CA GLU A 20 16.29 -17.76 16.90
C GLU A 20 15.15 -18.55 16.25
N VAL A 21 14.92 -18.31 14.96
CA VAL A 21 13.99 -19.07 14.11
C VAL A 21 14.67 -19.43 12.79
N VAL A 22 14.12 -20.40 12.09
CA VAL A 22 14.62 -20.82 10.76
C VAL A 22 13.47 -20.81 9.74
N PRO A 23 13.74 -20.50 8.46
CA PRO A 23 12.74 -20.61 7.41
C PRO A 23 12.05 -21.98 7.40
N GLY A 24 10.73 -21.96 7.23
CA GLY A 24 9.91 -23.17 7.26
C GLY A 24 9.42 -23.60 8.66
N GLN A 25 9.99 -23.06 9.74
CA GLN A 25 9.54 -23.33 11.11
C GLN A 25 8.13 -22.76 11.34
N LEU A 26 7.27 -23.55 11.99
CA LEU A 26 5.96 -23.08 12.44
C LEU A 26 6.10 -22.52 13.85
N ILE A 27 5.66 -21.29 14.04
CA ILE A 27 5.73 -20.55 15.30
C ILE A 27 4.40 -19.86 15.58
N GLU A 28 4.10 -19.62 16.85
CA GLU A 28 3.01 -18.75 17.28
C GLU A 28 3.62 -17.46 17.81
N CYS A 29 3.07 -16.32 17.39
CA CYS A 29 3.59 -15.00 17.73
C CYS A 29 2.51 -14.14 18.39
N ASP A 30 2.90 -13.33 19.35
CA ASP A 30 2.10 -12.24 19.89
C ASP A 30 2.02 -11.10 18.85
N LEU A 31 0.84 -10.48 18.72
CA LEU A 31 0.58 -9.43 17.75
C LEU A 31 0.60 -8.04 18.41
N ASP A 32 1.16 -7.05 17.70
CA ASP A 32 1.10 -5.66 18.11
C ASP A 32 -0.12 -4.95 17.54
N LEU A 33 -0.61 -5.37 16.38
CA LEU A 33 -1.80 -4.78 15.77
C LEU A 33 -2.54 -5.80 14.91
N VAL A 34 -3.87 -5.75 14.98
CA VAL A 34 -4.78 -6.44 14.05
C VAL A 34 -5.64 -5.41 13.34
N LEU A 35 -5.52 -5.33 12.01
CA LEU A 35 -6.20 -4.35 11.18
C LEU A 35 -7.35 -4.98 10.39
N SER A 36 -8.46 -4.23 10.25
CA SER A 36 -9.51 -4.54 9.26
C SER A 36 -10.23 -3.29 8.77
N ASN A 37 -10.81 -3.40 7.56
CA ASN A 37 -11.58 -2.33 6.91
C ASN A 37 -13.07 -2.70 6.79
N ASP A 38 -13.87 -1.82 6.21
CA ASP A 38 -15.33 -2.00 6.09
C ASP A 38 -15.75 -3.14 5.14
N VAL A 39 -14.84 -3.67 4.31
CA VAL A 39 -15.08 -4.87 3.48
C VAL A 39 -14.89 -6.15 4.29
N THR A 40 -13.83 -6.21 5.09
CA THR A 40 -13.32 -7.43 5.71
C THR A 40 -13.69 -7.57 7.18
N ALA A 41 -13.80 -6.44 7.91
CA ALA A 41 -14.16 -6.44 9.33
C ALA A 41 -15.51 -7.10 9.65
N PRO A 42 -16.59 -6.93 8.86
CA PRO A 42 -17.85 -7.62 9.16
C PRO A 42 -17.71 -9.16 9.20
N ILE A 43 -16.82 -9.72 8.36
CA ILE A 43 -16.53 -11.15 8.36
C ILE A 43 -15.66 -11.50 9.59
N ALA A 44 -14.61 -10.75 9.87
CA ALA A 44 -13.75 -10.97 11.03
C ALA A 44 -14.53 -10.89 12.35
N ILE A 45 -15.43 -9.91 12.50
CA ILE A 45 -16.31 -9.74 13.65
C ILE A 45 -17.25 -10.95 13.81
N LYS A 46 -17.81 -11.45 12.70
CA LYS A 46 -18.65 -12.66 12.73
C LYS A 46 -17.85 -13.87 13.21
N GLU A 47 -16.61 -14.05 12.76
CA GLU A 47 -15.76 -15.16 13.21
C GLU A 47 -15.33 -14.98 14.67
N PHE A 48 -14.97 -13.78 15.11
CA PHE A 48 -14.72 -13.46 16.51
C PHE A 48 -15.92 -13.86 17.42
N ARG A 49 -17.15 -13.47 17.04
CA ARG A 49 -18.35 -13.81 17.81
C ARG A 49 -18.61 -15.32 17.90
N LYS A 50 -18.23 -16.11 16.90
CA LYS A 50 -18.34 -17.59 16.96
C LYS A 50 -17.41 -18.22 17.99
N ILE A 51 -16.31 -17.59 18.34
CA ILE A 51 -15.37 -18.08 19.38
C ILE A 51 -16.06 -18.04 20.75
N GLY A 52 -17.06 -17.18 20.95
CA GLY A 52 -17.83 -17.09 22.19
C GLY A 52 -17.17 -16.26 23.27
N LEU A 53 -16.23 -15.37 22.91
CA LEU A 53 -15.67 -14.39 23.82
C LEU A 53 -16.46 -13.08 23.76
N ASP A 54 -16.66 -12.46 24.92
CA ASP A 54 -17.40 -11.20 25.04
C ASP A 54 -16.53 -9.98 24.71
N LYS A 55 -15.21 -10.10 24.87
CA LYS A 55 -14.25 -9.01 24.69
C LYS A 55 -13.09 -9.42 23.81
N VAL A 56 -12.61 -8.45 23.04
CA VAL A 56 -11.35 -8.57 22.31
C VAL A 56 -10.17 -8.64 23.26
N PHE A 57 -9.03 -9.18 22.81
CA PHE A 57 -7.85 -9.35 23.65
C PHE A 57 -7.31 -8.03 24.21
N ASP A 58 -7.23 -7.01 23.36
CA ASP A 58 -6.79 -5.66 23.72
C ASP A 58 -7.36 -4.65 22.71
N PRO A 59 -8.27 -3.73 23.12
CA PRO A 59 -8.87 -2.75 22.22
C PRO A 59 -7.88 -1.69 21.72
N THR A 60 -6.69 -1.56 22.31
CA THR A 60 -5.64 -0.63 21.86
C THR A 60 -4.77 -1.22 20.75
N LYS A 61 -4.87 -2.53 20.54
CA LYS A 61 -4.13 -3.28 19.51
C LYS A 61 -5.00 -3.74 18.34
N ILE A 62 -6.15 -3.09 18.15
CA ILE A 62 -7.03 -3.34 17.01
C ILE A 62 -7.30 -2.01 16.30
N ALA A 63 -7.14 -2.01 14.98
CA ALA A 63 -7.50 -0.90 14.14
C ALA A 63 -8.66 -1.27 13.19
N LEU A 64 -9.69 -0.42 13.18
CA LEU A 64 -10.85 -0.57 12.29
C LEU A 64 -10.96 0.71 11.45
N VAL A 65 -10.74 0.57 10.15
CA VAL A 65 -10.67 1.71 9.23
C VAL A 65 -11.67 1.51 8.09
N PRO A 66 -12.88 2.07 8.20
CA PRO A 66 -13.77 2.17 7.05
C PRO A 66 -13.16 3.10 5.98
N ASP A 67 -12.77 2.56 4.83
CA ASP A 67 -12.11 3.33 3.77
C ASP A 67 -12.48 2.88 2.34
N HIS A 68 -13.18 1.75 2.19
CA HIS A 68 -13.49 1.19 0.88
C HIS A 68 -14.83 1.68 0.32
N TYR A 69 -15.88 1.71 1.16
CA TYR A 69 -17.25 2.04 0.76
C TYR A 69 -17.79 3.32 1.41
N VAL A 70 -16.92 4.10 2.00
CA VAL A 70 -17.31 5.33 2.71
C VAL A 70 -16.86 6.59 1.95
N PRO A 71 -17.64 7.68 2.01
CA PRO A 71 -19.04 7.74 2.51
C PRO A 71 -19.90 6.72 1.77
N ALA A 72 -20.81 6.04 2.49
CA ALA A 72 -21.52 4.88 1.97
C ALA A 72 -22.27 5.16 0.64
N LYS A 73 -21.98 4.39 -0.40
CA LYS A 73 -22.54 4.55 -1.75
C LYS A 73 -23.95 3.96 -1.91
N ASP A 74 -24.31 3.01 -1.05
CA ASP A 74 -25.60 2.31 -1.05
C ASP A 74 -25.93 1.79 0.36
N ILE A 75 -27.14 1.22 0.49
CA ILE A 75 -27.66 0.69 1.77
C ILE A 75 -26.76 -0.43 2.32
N LYS A 76 -26.25 -1.32 1.46
CA LYS A 76 -25.40 -2.43 1.90
C LYS A 76 -24.08 -1.93 2.46
N SER A 77 -23.48 -0.94 1.81
CA SER A 77 -22.25 -0.28 2.28
C SER A 77 -22.48 0.41 3.62
N ALA A 78 -23.62 1.08 3.80
CA ALA A 78 -24.00 1.71 5.07
C ALA A 78 -24.20 0.69 6.20
N GLU A 79 -24.80 -0.46 5.90
CA GLU A 79 -24.97 -1.57 6.86
C GLU A 79 -23.61 -2.16 7.28
N GLN A 80 -22.66 -2.35 6.33
CA GLN A 80 -21.31 -2.81 6.64
C GLN A 80 -20.56 -1.81 7.52
N ALA A 81 -20.57 -0.54 7.16
CA ALA A 81 -19.94 0.51 7.96
C ALA A 81 -20.55 0.58 9.37
N LYS A 82 -21.88 0.39 9.49
CA LYS A 82 -22.57 0.35 10.78
C LYS A 82 -22.12 -0.84 11.64
N ILE A 83 -21.94 -2.03 11.06
CA ILE A 83 -21.45 -3.22 11.79
C ILE A 83 -20.08 -2.92 12.40
N VAL A 84 -19.18 -2.32 11.63
CA VAL A 84 -17.83 -1.98 12.09
C VAL A 84 -17.87 -0.93 13.20
N ARG A 85 -18.67 0.11 13.04
CA ARG A 85 -18.88 1.16 14.05
C ARG A 85 -19.44 0.62 15.36
N ASP A 86 -20.53 -0.16 15.27
CA ASP A 86 -21.19 -0.73 16.44
C ASP A 86 -20.20 -1.61 17.23
N PHE A 87 -19.42 -2.43 16.52
CA PHE A 87 -18.41 -3.27 17.14
C PHE A 87 -17.27 -2.45 17.78
N ALA A 88 -16.81 -1.41 17.10
CA ALA A 88 -15.78 -0.52 17.65
C ALA A 88 -16.22 0.09 18.98
N TYR A 89 -17.44 0.58 19.07
CA TYR A 89 -17.99 1.13 20.32
C TYR A 89 -18.27 0.06 21.38
N GLU A 90 -18.81 -1.10 20.99
CA GLU A 90 -19.08 -2.24 21.89
C GLU A 90 -17.79 -2.72 22.57
N GLN A 91 -16.70 -2.79 21.80
CA GLN A 91 -15.42 -3.28 22.29
C GLN A 91 -14.50 -2.18 22.84
N GLY A 92 -14.82 -0.92 22.62
CA GLY A 92 -13.99 0.22 23.03
C GLY A 92 -12.70 0.33 22.23
N ILE A 93 -12.75 -0.01 20.92
CA ILE A 93 -11.57 0.02 20.04
C ILE A 93 -11.03 1.45 19.97
N THR A 94 -9.74 1.61 20.27
CA THR A 94 -9.07 2.91 20.28
C THR A 94 -8.85 3.46 18.88
N HIS A 95 -8.44 2.60 17.93
CA HIS A 95 -8.11 3.00 16.56
C HIS A 95 -9.28 2.73 15.63
N TYR A 96 -10.35 3.48 15.82
CA TYR A 96 -11.50 3.52 14.90
C TYR A 96 -11.59 4.91 14.26
N TYR A 97 -11.66 4.94 12.93
CA TYR A 97 -11.62 6.18 12.15
C TYR A 97 -12.88 6.35 11.32
N GLU A 98 -13.86 7.05 11.87
CA GLU A 98 -15.16 7.34 11.23
C GLU A 98 -15.02 8.33 10.07
N VAL A 99 -16.02 8.39 9.20
CA VAL A 99 -16.15 9.40 8.15
C VAL A 99 -15.96 10.83 8.73
N GLY A 100 -15.02 11.56 8.14
CA GLY A 100 -14.57 12.86 8.66
C GLY A 100 -13.18 12.83 9.30
N CYS A 101 -12.78 11.68 9.87
CA CYS A 101 -11.40 11.39 10.31
C CYS A 101 -10.77 10.27 9.47
N MET A 102 -11.37 9.97 8.33
CA MET A 102 -11.03 8.82 7.49
C MET A 102 -9.77 9.02 6.66
N GLY A 103 -9.21 7.92 6.24
CA GLY A 103 -8.12 7.82 5.28
C GLY A 103 -8.00 6.39 4.80
N VAL A 104 -7.33 6.17 3.68
CA VAL A 104 -7.00 4.81 3.23
C VAL A 104 -6.08 4.19 4.28
N GLU A 105 -6.45 3.03 4.82
CA GLU A 105 -5.85 2.42 6.01
C GLU A 105 -4.31 2.36 5.98
N HIS A 106 -3.72 2.01 4.84
CA HIS A 106 -2.27 1.90 4.72
C HIS A 106 -1.52 3.23 4.52
N ALA A 107 -2.24 4.34 4.44
CA ALA A 107 -1.68 5.68 4.56
C ALA A 107 -2.01 6.28 5.94
N LEU A 108 -3.23 6.05 6.44
CA LEU A 108 -3.74 6.61 7.67
C LEU A 108 -2.99 6.07 8.90
N LEU A 109 -2.81 4.75 9.04
CA LEU A 109 -2.21 4.19 10.25
C LEU A 109 -0.75 4.59 10.46
N PRO A 110 0.12 4.64 9.42
CA PRO A 110 1.44 5.26 9.53
C PRO A 110 1.39 6.73 9.90
N GLU A 111 0.49 7.51 9.29
CA GLU A 111 0.32 8.94 9.57
C GLU A 111 -0.06 9.19 11.04
N GLN A 112 -0.90 8.33 11.61
CA GLN A 112 -1.38 8.40 12.98
C GLN A 112 -0.43 7.75 14.01
N GLY A 113 0.73 7.24 13.59
CA GLY A 113 1.70 6.61 14.47
C GLY A 113 1.22 5.31 15.14
N VAL A 114 0.21 4.66 14.56
CA VAL A 114 -0.34 3.40 15.10
C VAL A 114 0.64 2.25 14.94
N VAL A 115 1.44 2.27 13.88
CA VAL A 115 2.46 1.26 13.59
C VAL A 115 3.85 1.85 13.79
N GLY A 116 4.69 1.16 14.55
CA GLY A 116 6.11 1.50 14.79
C GLY A 116 7.07 0.48 14.17
N ALA A 117 8.36 0.79 14.25
CA ALA A 117 9.39 -0.15 13.82
C ALA A 117 9.40 -1.39 14.71
N GLY A 118 9.64 -2.55 14.08
CA GLY A 118 9.72 -3.83 14.78
C GLY A 118 8.37 -4.44 15.16
N ASP A 119 7.25 -3.76 14.91
CA ASP A 119 5.93 -4.33 15.18
C ASP A 119 5.64 -5.57 14.31
N LEU A 120 4.83 -6.46 14.86
CA LEU A 120 4.21 -7.56 14.14
C LEU A 120 2.73 -7.27 13.91
N VAL A 121 2.38 -7.00 12.65
CA VAL A 121 1.03 -6.57 12.26
C VAL A 121 0.39 -7.58 11.32
N ILE A 122 -0.85 -7.96 11.61
CA ILE A 122 -1.70 -8.66 10.64
C ILE A 122 -2.88 -7.77 10.24
N GLY A 123 -3.28 -7.86 8.99
CA GLY A 123 -4.46 -7.16 8.50
C GLY A 123 -5.30 -8.04 7.60
N SER A 124 -6.62 -7.89 7.65
CA SER A 124 -7.50 -8.57 6.71
C SER A 124 -7.53 -7.90 5.32
N ASP A 125 -6.59 -7.02 5.05
CA ASP A 125 -6.28 -6.48 3.73
C ASP A 125 -4.91 -6.97 3.23
N SER A 126 -4.83 -7.27 1.94
CA SER A 126 -3.60 -7.82 1.35
C SER A 126 -2.42 -6.83 1.34
N HIS A 127 -2.67 -5.50 1.29
CA HIS A 127 -1.62 -4.48 1.26
C HIS A 127 -1.13 -4.08 2.67
N THR A 128 -1.49 -4.82 3.71
CA THR A 128 -0.93 -4.67 5.07
C THR A 128 0.61 -4.71 5.07
N CYS A 129 1.24 -5.34 4.08
CA CYS A 129 2.69 -5.34 3.89
C CYS A 129 3.32 -3.93 3.77
N THR A 130 2.53 -2.88 3.53
CA THR A 130 2.98 -1.48 3.44
C THR A 130 3.84 -1.03 4.63
N TYR A 131 3.52 -1.50 5.82
CA TYR A 131 4.21 -1.05 7.05
C TYR A 131 5.63 -1.60 7.19
N GLY A 132 6.03 -2.52 6.31
CA GLY A 132 7.42 -2.93 6.20
C GLY A 132 8.38 -1.79 5.82
N ALA A 133 7.87 -0.73 5.20
CA ALA A 133 8.62 0.51 4.97
C ALA A 133 9.03 1.23 6.27
N LEU A 134 8.31 0.97 7.38
CA LEU A 134 8.62 1.48 8.72
C LEU A 134 9.52 0.53 9.53
N GLY A 135 9.92 -0.60 8.95
CA GLY A 135 10.66 -1.63 9.66
C GLY A 135 9.80 -2.61 10.46
N ALA A 136 8.49 -2.69 10.19
CA ALA A 136 7.57 -3.64 10.81
C ALA A 136 7.42 -4.91 9.97
N PHE A 137 7.28 -6.08 10.59
CA PHE A 137 6.80 -7.26 9.85
C PHE A 137 5.27 -7.19 9.78
N SER A 138 4.76 -6.89 8.62
CA SER A 138 3.33 -6.71 8.41
C SER A 138 2.85 -7.51 7.21
N THR A 139 1.70 -8.17 7.35
CA THR A 139 1.20 -9.09 6.33
C THR A 139 -0.32 -9.19 6.29
N GLY A 140 -0.85 -9.37 5.08
CA GLY A 140 -2.25 -9.69 4.88
C GLY A 140 -2.59 -11.12 5.28
N VAL A 141 -3.74 -11.28 5.93
CA VAL A 141 -4.32 -12.58 6.33
C VAL A 141 -5.81 -12.65 5.94
N GLY A 142 -6.39 -13.83 6.06
CA GLY A 142 -7.84 -13.99 5.87
C GLY A 142 -8.65 -13.33 6.99
N SER A 143 -9.90 -12.93 6.69
CA SER A 143 -10.79 -12.34 7.71
C SER A 143 -11.05 -13.30 8.89
N THR A 144 -10.97 -14.61 8.68
CA THR A 144 -11.07 -15.60 9.77
C THR A 144 -9.88 -15.49 10.72
N ASP A 145 -8.66 -15.39 10.17
CA ASP A 145 -7.45 -15.25 10.98
C ASP A 145 -7.45 -13.91 11.75
N ALA A 146 -7.94 -12.83 11.11
CA ALA A 146 -8.12 -11.55 11.80
C ALA A 146 -9.12 -11.65 12.95
N GLY A 147 -10.23 -12.38 12.77
CA GLY A 147 -11.20 -12.65 13.84
C GLY A 147 -10.61 -13.43 15.01
N VAL A 148 -9.74 -14.41 14.74
CA VAL A 148 -8.96 -15.11 15.77
C VAL A 148 -7.96 -14.16 16.44
N GLY A 149 -7.29 -13.31 15.64
CA GLY A 149 -6.40 -12.27 16.16
C GLY A 149 -7.11 -11.31 17.12
N TYR A 150 -8.36 -10.89 16.84
CA TYR A 150 -9.15 -10.08 17.77
C TYR A 150 -9.40 -10.79 19.11
N ALA A 151 -9.57 -12.11 19.07
CA ALA A 151 -9.85 -12.90 20.25
C ALA A 151 -8.62 -13.17 21.11
N THR A 152 -7.49 -13.45 20.49
CA THR A 152 -6.31 -14.05 21.14
C THR A 152 -5.10 -13.12 21.22
N GLY A 153 -5.01 -12.11 20.36
CA GLY A 153 -3.80 -11.31 20.19
C GLY A 153 -2.63 -12.10 19.61
N ARG A 154 -2.90 -13.24 18.96
CA ARG A 154 -1.89 -14.17 18.46
C ARG A 154 -2.21 -14.65 17.06
N ALA A 155 -1.15 -14.97 16.32
CA ALA A 155 -1.24 -15.68 15.06
C ALA A 155 -0.08 -16.65 14.92
N TRP A 156 -0.32 -17.73 14.16
CA TRP A 156 0.76 -18.63 13.79
C TRP A 156 1.35 -18.21 12.45
N PHE A 157 2.66 -18.45 12.31
CA PHE A 157 3.39 -18.18 11.07
C PHE A 157 4.27 -19.39 10.72
N LYS A 158 4.35 -19.67 9.44
CA LYS A 158 5.49 -20.38 8.89
C LYS A 158 6.54 -19.31 8.60
N VAL A 159 7.71 -19.37 9.25
CA VAL A 159 8.79 -18.42 8.99
C VAL A 159 9.13 -18.39 7.51
N PRO A 160 8.99 -17.25 6.82
CA PRO A 160 9.28 -17.18 5.38
C PRO A 160 10.77 -17.20 5.11
N GLU A 161 11.17 -17.70 3.94
CA GLU A 161 12.48 -17.35 3.38
C GLU A 161 12.51 -15.90 2.95
N SER A 162 13.70 -15.30 2.90
CA SER A 162 13.88 -13.90 2.51
C SER A 162 14.56 -13.79 1.15
N LEU A 163 14.10 -12.83 0.35
CA LEU A 163 14.75 -12.35 -0.88
C LEU A 163 15.32 -10.97 -0.62
N LEU A 164 16.54 -10.69 -1.08
CA LEU A 164 17.16 -9.38 -0.98
C LEU A 164 17.18 -8.69 -2.35
N PHE A 165 16.63 -7.48 -2.39
CA PHE A 165 16.70 -6.59 -3.55
C PHE A 165 17.63 -5.43 -3.21
N ARG A 166 18.83 -5.43 -3.78
CA ARG A 166 19.82 -4.36 -3.59
C ARG A 166 19.81 -3.44 -4.80
N ILE A 167 19.30 -2.21 -4.62
CA ILE A 167 19.16 -1.22 -5.68
C ILE A 167 20.24 -0.14 -5.45
N GLU A 168 21.29 -0.18 -6.26
CA GLU A 168 22.42 0.73 -6.13
C GLU A 168 22.43 1.81 -7.22
N GLY A 169 23.01 2.95 -6.90
CA GLY A 169 23.11 4.10 -7.79
C GLY A 169 22.01 5.14 -7.55
N ALA A 170 21.81 6.01 -8.52
CA ALA A 170 20.79 7.06 -8.49
C ALA A 170 19.68 6.75 -9.52
N LEU A 171 18.44 6.94 -9.12
CA LEU A 171 17.31 6.84 -10.03
C LEU A 171 17.36 7.94 -11.09
N ARG A 172 16.86 7.63 -12.29
CA ARG A 172 16.69 8.64 -13.36
C ARG A 172 15.63 9.67 -12.94
N PRO A 173 15.71 10.90 -13.46
CA PRO A 173 14.63 11.87 -13.30
C PRO A 173 13.28 11.27 -13.76
N GLY A 174 12.21 11.53 -12.99
CA GLY A 174 10.87 11.02 -13.29
C GLY A 174 10.60 9.58 -12.84
N VAL A 175 11.60 8.85 -12.33
CA VAL A 175 11.45 7.52 -11.74
C VAL A 175 11.15 7.63 -10.24
N SER A 176 10.10 6.97 -9.79
CA SER A 176 9.63 6.95 -8.40
C SER A 176 9.71 5.55 -7.77
N GLY A 177 9.35 5.43 -6.50
CA GLY A 177 9.20 4.11 -5.83
C GLY A 177 8.20 3.20 -6.55
N LYS A 178 7.19 3.76 -7.21
CA LYS A 178 6.24 3.00 -8.03
C LYS A 178 6.91 2.31 -9.22
N ASP A 179 7.79 3.02 -9.91
CA ASP A 179 8.50 2.47 -11.06
C ASP A 179 9.49 1.38 -10.61
N VAL A 180 10.15 1.59 -9.47
CA VAL A 180 11.06 0.59 -8.87
C VAL A 180 10.34 -0.71 -8.56
N ILE A 181 9.20 -0.66 -7.88
CA ILE A 181 8.48 -1.89 -7.53
C ILE A 181 7.84 -2.55 -8.75
N LEU A 182 7.35 -1.79 -9.74
CA LEU A 182 6.86 -2.35 -11.00
C LEU A 182 7.99 -3.04 -11.76
N HIS A 183 9.18 -2.44 -11.82
CA HIS A 183 10.36 -3.08 -12.40
C HIS A 183 10.69 -4.42 -11.72
N ILE A 184 10.67 -4.46 -10.39
CA ILE A 184 10.93 -5.69 -9.61
C ILE A 184 9.86 -6.75 -9.90
N ILE A 185 8.59 -6.38 -9.89
CA ILE A 185 7.49 -7.31 -10.19
C ILE A 185 7.59 -7.82 -11.64
N GLY A 186 7.97 -6.98 -12.59
CA GLY A 186 8.26 -7.38 -13.96
C GLY A 186 9.41 -8.38 -14.06
N LEU A 187 10.46 -8.20 -13.24
CA LEU A 187 11.64 -9.06 -13.20
C LEU A 187 11.34 -10.47 -12.64
N ILE A 188 10.56 -10.55 -11.57
CA ILE A 188 10.35 -11.81 -10.84
C ILE A 188 8.98 -12.47 -11.06
N GLY A 189 8.03 -11.75 -11.67
CA GLY A 189 6.65 -12.21 -11.86
C GLY A 189 5.77 -12.03 -10.62
N VAL A 190 4.46 -12.32 -10.76
CA VAL A 190 3.45 -12.17 -9.69
C VAL A 190 3.57 -13.24 -8.59
N ASP A 191 4.36 -14.26 -8.78
CA ASP A 191 4.59 -15.39 -7.86
C ASP A 191 6.07 -15.58 -7.47
N GLY A 192 6.96 -14.70 -7.95
CA GLY A 192 8.41 -14.80 -7.72
C GLY A 192 8.82 -14.70 -6.24
N ALA A 193 8.01 -14.06 -5.41
CA ALA A 193 8.20 -13.96 -3.98
C ALA A 193 7.10 -14.69 -3.18
N LEU A 194 6.44 -15.70 -3.79
CA LEU A 194 5.32 -16.39 -3.16
C LEU A 194 5.68 -16.91 -1.77
N TYR A 195 4.98 -16.40 -0.75
CA TYR A 195 5.18 -16.70 0.67
C TYR A 195 6.57 -16.31 1.22
N LYS A 196 7.30 -15.40 0.62
CA LYS A 196 8.63 -14.94 1.05
C LYS A 196 8.59 -13.53 1.62
N ALA A 197 9.56 -13.18 2.46
CA ALA A 197 9.82 -11.79 2.82
C ALA A 197 10.71 -11.16 1.74
N MET A 198 10.36 -9.97 1.31
CA MET A 198 11.17 -9.16 0.38
C MET A 198 11.86 -8.06 1.17
N GLU A 199 13.17 -8.04 1.21
CA GLU A 199 13.96 -6.96 1.80
C GLU A 199 14.54 -6.07 0.72
N PHE A 200 14.37 -4.73 0.87
CA PHE A 200 14.83 -3.74 -0.09
C PHE A 200 15.92 -2.89 0.54
N THR A 201 17.06 -2.78 -0.12
CA THR A 201 18.22 -2.04 0.35
C THR A 201 19.00 -1.39 -0.81
N GLY A 202 20.10 -0.75 -0.50
CA GLY A 202 20.97 -0.09 -1.49
C GLY A 202 20.87 1.43 -1.42
N SER A 203 21.75 2.10 -2.12
CA SER A 203 21.86 3.57 -2.09
C SER A 203 20.61 4.25 -2.63
N ALA A 204 19.95 3.68 -3.64
CA ALA A 204 18.71 4.21 -4.18
C ALA A 204 17.58 4.16 -3.11
N ILE A 205 17.41 3.04 -2.41
CA ILE A 205 16.40 2.91 -1.34
C ILE A 205 16.68 3.90 -0.20
N ARG A 206 17.92 4.00 0.24
CA ARG A 206 18.33 4.95 1.31
C ARG A 206 18.09 6.41 0.95
N SER A 207 18.10 6.76 -0.33
CA SER A 207 17.83 8.14 -0.79
C SER A 207 16.33 8.45 -0.97
N MET A 208 15.46 7.45 -0.93
CA MET A 208 14.02 7.64 -1.13
C MET A 208 13.33 8.23 0.09
N SER A 209 12.30 9.02 -0.17
CA SER A 209 11.34 9.45 0.84
C SER A 209 10.54 8.28 1.41
N MET A 210 9.89 8.48 2.55
CA MET A 210 9.00 7.47 3.12
C MET A 210 7.80 7.15 2.21
N ASP A 211 7.27 8.13 1.47
CA ASP A 211 6.15 7.92 0.55
C ASP A 211 6.55 6.94 -0.57
N SER A 212 7.74 7.08 -1.14
CA SER A 212 8.29 6.16 -2.13
C SER A 212 8.58 4.76 -1.54
N ARG A 213 9.14 4.69 -0.32
CA ARG A 213 9.39 3.41 0.37
C ARG A 213 8.10 2.67 0.68
N MET A 214 7.04 3.39 1.11
CA MET A 214 5.72 2.80 1.34
C MET A 214 5.10 2.26 0.06
N ALA A 215 5.28 2.92 -1.08
CA ALA A 215 4.83 2.42 -2.37
C ALA A 215 5.50 1.08 -2.75
N ILE A 216 6.81 0.96 -2.48
CA ILE A 216 7.57 -0.29 -2.71
C ILE A 216 7.05 -1.40 -1.82
N SER A 217 6.98 -1.18 -0.50
CA SER A 217 6.51 -2.18 0.46
C SER A 217 5.05 -2.57 0.23
N ASN A 218 4.19 -1.61 -0.16
CA ASN A 218 2.77 -1.85 -0.47
C ASN A 218 2.59 -2.90 -1.57
N MET A 219 3.40 -2.82 -2.63
CA MET A 219 3.25 -3.71 -3.77
C MET A 219 4.07 -5.01 -3.68
N ALA A 220 4.72 -5.30 -2.56
CA ALA A 220 5.40 -6.58 -2.36
C ALA A 220 4.45 -7.78 -2.51
N ILE A 221 3.21 -7.64 -2.07
CA ILE A 221 2.18 -8.67 -2.24
C ILE A 221 1.86 -8.97 -3.71
N GLU A 222 2.06 -8.04 -4.62
CA GLU A 222 1.81 -8.24 -6.06
C GLU A 222 2.85 -9.16 -6.71
N ALA A 223 3.96 -9.44 -6.02
CA ALA A 223 4.90 -10.50 -6.36
C ALA A 223 4.70 -11.79 -5.52
N GLY A 224 3.62 -11.85 -4.71
CA GLY A 224 3.33 -12.95 -3.79
C GLY A 224 4.02 -12.83 -2.43
N GLY A 225 4.71 -11.73 -2.14
CA GLY A 225 5.45 -11.52 -0.90
C GLY A 225 4.56 -11.43 0.35
N LYS A 226 5.02 -12.03 1.45
CA LYS A 226 4.36 -11.92 2.76
C LYS A 226 4.62 -10.57 3.42
N ALA A 227 5.81 -10.03 3.24
CA ALA A 227 6.20 -8.71 3.75
C ALA A 227 7.15 -8.03 2.77
N GLY A 228 7.14 -6.70 2.76
CA GLY A 228 8.10 -5.89 2.01
C GLY A 228 8.86 -4.99 2.98
N LEU A 229 10.07 -5.37 3.36
CA LEU A 229 10.81 -4.80 4.48
C LEU A 229 11.88 -3.83 4.02
N ILE A 230 12.00 -2.71 4.70
CA ILE A 230 13.08 -1.74 4.56
C ILE A 230 13.64 -1.47 5.96
N GLU A 231 14.95 -1.54 6.11
CA GLU A 231 15.62 -1.25 7.38
C GLU A 231 15.39 0.20 7.81
N VAL A 232 15.26 0.39 9.11
CA VAL A 232 15.10 1.72 9.72
C VAL A 232 16.40 2.50 9.58
N ASP A 233 16.31 3.69 9.00
CA ASP A 233 17.37 4.66 8.88
C ASP A 233 16.93 6.05 9.40
N ASP A 234 17.75 7.07 9.21
CA ASP A 234 17.44 8.41 9.70
C ASP A 234 16.17 9.02 9.05
N ILE A 235 15.84 8.65 7.80
CA ILE A 235 14.61 9.08 7.13
C ILE A 235 13.42 8.42 7.82
N THR A 236 13.49 7.13 8.11
CA THR A 236 12.43 6.41 8.83
C THR A 236 12.26 6.95 10.25
N ARG A 237 13.38 7.17 10.99
CA ARG A 237 13.32 7.75 12.35
C ARG A 237 12.67 9.13 12.34
N ALA A 238 13.06 10.00 11.40
CA ALA A 238 12.46 11.33 11.26
C ALA A 238 10.95 11.26 10.92
N TYR A 239 10.52 10.24 10.19
CA TYR A 239 9.09 10.02 9.92
C TYR A 239 8.34 9.54 11.17
N LEU A 240 8.93 8.66 11.95
CA LEU A 240 8.31 8.11 13.18
C LEU A 240 8.31 9.11 14.34
N ASP A 241 9.27 10.04 14.36
CA ASP A 241 9.39 11.06 15.40
C ASP A 241 8.13 11.94 15.47
N GLY A 242 7.60 12.12 16.68
CA GLY A 242 6.35 12.84 16.92
C GLY A 242 5.08 12.16 16.41
N ARG A 243 5.17 10.96 15.79
CA ARG A 243 4.02 10.14 15.41
C ARG A 243 3.86 8.93 16.32
N VAL A 244 4.93 8.16 16.51
CA VAL A 244 4.91 6.97 17.37
C VAL A 244 5.38 7.38 18.75
N GLU A 245 4.44 7.51 19.69
CA GLU A 245 4.75 7.95 21.07
C GLU A 245 5.23 6.82 21.99
N ARG A 246 4.98 5.56 21.60
CA ARG A 246 5.40 4.38 22.36
C ARG A 246 6.81 3.94 21.98
N PRO A 247 7.52 3.22 22.86
CA PRO A 247 8.78 2.58 22.51
C PRO A 247 8.61 1.61 21.33
N TYR A 248 9.60 1.55 20.45
CA TYR A 248 9.69 0.60 19.34
C TYR A 248 11.11 0.03 19.25
N THR A 249 11.27 -1.07 18.53
CA THR A 249 12.56 -1.76 18.37
C THR A 249 12.96 -1.78 16.90
N GLU A 250 14.18 -1.34 16.61
CA GLU A 250 14.74 -1.42 15.27
C GLU A 250 15.44 -2.76 15.06
N TYR A 251 15.05 -3.49 14.04
CA TYR A 251 15.69 -4.72 13.63
C TYR A 251 16.42 -4.52 12.31
N HIS A 252 17.61 -5.06 12.22
CA HIS A 252 18.44 -5.08 11.02
C HIS A 252 18.86 -6.50 10.72
N SER A 253 18.98 -6.84 9.46
CA SER A 253 19.54 -8.14 9.06
C SER A 253 21.00 -8.24 9.47
N ASP A 254 21.42 -9.42 9.92
CA ASP A 254 22.85 -9.64 10.21
C ASP A 254 23.65 -9.59 8.91
N PRO A 255 24.91 -9.18 8.94
CA PRO A 255 25.75 -9.09 7.73
C PRO A 255 25.87 -10.42 6.99
N ASP A 256 25.86 -11.53 7.73
CA ASP A 256 25.97 -12.89 7.21
C ASP A 256 24.61 -13.60 7.16
N ALA A 257 23.49 -12.86 7.20
CA ALA A 257 22.16 -13.43 7.07
C ALA A 257 21.98 -14.16 5.73
N HIS A 258 21.31 -15.29 5.77
CA HIS A 258 21.05 -16.06 4.57
C HIS A 258 19.79 -15.56 3.85
N TYR A 259 19.94 -15.26 2.56
CA TYR A 259 18.85 -14.98 1.64
C TYR A 259 18.76 -16.11 0.61
N GLU A 260 17.56 -16.56 0.30
CA GLU A 260 17.34 -17.56 -0.76
C GLU A 260 17.88 -17.05 -2.10
N ARG A 261 17.70 -15.76 -2.35
CA ARG A 261 18.25 -15.08 -3.53
C ARG A 261 18.52 -13.60 -3.27
N VAL A 262 19.59 -13.11 -3.88
CA VAL A 262 19.94 -11.68 -3.91
C VAL A 262 19.80 -11.18 -5.35
N TYR A 263 19.09 -10.09 -5.51
CA TYR A 263 18.94 -9.38 -6.79
C TYR A 263 19.74 -8.08 -6.71
N GLU A 264 20.74 -7.93 -7.55
CA GLU A 264 21.51 -6.70 -7.70
C GLU A 264 20.93 -5.90 -8.87
N ILE A 265 20.46 -4.69 -8.60
CA ILE A 265 19.77 -3.83 -9.57
C ILE A 265 20.49 -2.49 -9.66
N ASP A 266 20.87 -2.10 -10.86
CA ASP A 266 21.34 -0.73 -11.13
C ASP A 266 20.14 0.21 -11.22
N ALA A 267 20.04 1.16 -10.29
CA ALA A 267 18.97 2.16 -10.26
C ALA A 267 18.88 2.96 -11.57
N ALA A 268 20.01 3.20 -12.24
CA ALA A 268 20.05 3.92 -13.51
C ALA A 268 19.46 3.11 -14.68
N SER A 269 19.26 1.80 -14.54
CA SER A 269 18.60 0.98 -15.55
C SER A 269 17.07 1.06 -15.50
N ILE A 270 16.50 1.54 -14.39
CA ILE A 270 15.06 1.65 -14.23
C ILE A 270 14.55 2.86 -14.99
N GLU A 271 13.53 2.64 -15.80
CA GLU A 271 12.83 3.67 -16.59
C GLU A 271 11.42 3.90 -16.04
N PRO A 272 10.77 5.05 -16.34
CA PRO A 272 9.34 5.21 -16.08
C PRO A 272 8.56 4.05 -16.69
N THR A 273 7.83 3.35 -15.83
CA THR A 273 7.28 2.03 -16.12
C THR A 273 5.76 2.04 -16.07
N VAL A 274 5.12 1.32 -16.98
CA VAL A 274 3.69 1.05 -16.97
C VAL A 274 3.45 -0.46 -16.97
N ALA A 275 2.58 -0.95 -16.07
CA ALA A 275 2.12 -2.34 -16.14
C ALA A 275 0.84 -2.42 -16.97
N TRP A 276 0.88 -3.19 -18.04
CA TRP A 276 -0.27 -3.41 -18.92
C TRP A 276 -1.24 -4.44 -18.32
N PRO A 277 -2.51 -4.42 -18.73
CA PRO A 277 -3.48 -5.42 -18.32
C PRO A 277 -3.05 -6.84 -18.70
N HIS A 278 -3.37 -7.89 -17.96
CA HIS A 278 -4.15 -7.90 -16.72
C HIS A 278 -3.30 -8.44 -15.56
N LEU A 279 -2.00 -8.14 -15.55
CA LEU A 279 -1.06 -8.54 -14.50
C LEU A 279 -0.12 -7.39 -14.16
N PRO A 280 0.18 -7.14 -12.87
CA PRO A 280 1.17 -6.14 -12.47
C PRO A 280 2.59 -6.43 -12.98
N SER A 281 2.89 -7.69 -13.34
CA SER A 281 4.17 -8.11 -13.91
C SER A 281 4.30 -7.87 -15.42
N ASN A 282 3.21 -7.49 -16.10
CA ASN A 282 3.25 -7.17 -17.53
C ASN A 282 3.78 -5.75 -17.75
N THR A 283 5.02 -5.52 -17.36
CA THR A 283 5.64 -4.20 -17.31
C THR A 283 6.36 -3.84 -18.60
N HIS A 284 6.19 -2.59 -19.01
CA HIS A 284 6.80 -2.00 -20.20
C HIS A 284 7.31 -0.59 -19.89
N PRO A 285 8.35 -0.10 -20.57
CA PRO A 285 8.67 1.31 -20.55
C PRO A 285 7.49 2.15 -21.06
N VAL A 286 7.26 3.33 -20.48
CA VAL A 286 6.19 4.23 -20.93
C VAL A 286 6.35 4.59 -22.41
N SER A 287 7.60 4.70 -22.90
CA SER A 287 7.92 5.00 -24.29
C SER A 287 7.29 4.02 -25.30
N GLU A 288 7.08 2.77 -24.94
CA GLU A 288 6.43 1.75 -25.76
C GLU A 288 4.90 1.85 -25.76
N SER A 289 4.32 2.63 -24.84
CA SER A 289 2.88 2.66 -24.57
C SER A 289 2.17 3.89 -25.15
N ARG A 290 2.88 4.82 -25.78
CA ARG A 290 2.34 6.09 -26.31
C ARG A 290 1.19 5.95 -27.30
N HIS A 291 1.02 4.79 -27.91
CA HIS A 291 -0.07 4.50 -28.86
C HIS A 291 -1.39 4.10 -28.16
N ILE A 292 -1.40 3.95 -26.85
CA ILE A 292 -2.54 3.45 -26.07
C ILE A 292 -3.39 4.63 -25.62
N ALA A 293 -4.56 4.80 -26.21
CA ALA A 293 -5.55 5.78 -25.79
C ALA A 293 -6.19 5.38 -24.47
N ILE A 294 -6.49 6.35 -23.62
CA ILE A 294 -7.02 6.17 -22.26
C ILE A 294 -8.30 6.97 -22.09
N ASP A 295 -9.29 6.40 -21.39
CA ASP A 295 -10.58 7.03 -21.09
C ASP A 295 -10.63 7.64 -19.69
N GLN A 296 -9.81 7.13 -18.75
CA GLN A 296 -9.80 7.58 -17.35
C GLN A 296 -8.40 7.54 -16.75
N ALA A 297 -8.05 8.57 -15.99
CA ALA A 297 -6.91 8.57 -15.08
C ALA A 297 -7.38 8.54 -13.63
N VAL A 298 -6.73 7.73 -12.79
CA VAL A 298 -6.98 7.67 -11.34
C VAL A 298 -5.67 7.91 -10.61
N ILE A 299 -5.61 9.00 -9.86
CA ILE A 299 -4.43 9.43 -9.10
C ILE A 299 -4.79 9.38 -7.61
N GLY A 300 -4.17 8.47 -6.89
CA GLY A 300 -4.43 8.22 -5.47
C GLY A 300 -4.73 6.75 -5.21
N SER A 301 -4.35 6.27 -4.05
CA SER A 301 -4.60 4.94 -3.49
C SER A 301 -3.76 4.76 -2.23
N CYS A 302 -3.80 3.59 -1.60
CA CYS A 302 -2.84 3.24 -0.54
C CYS A 302 -1.39 3.20 -1.03
N THR A 303 -1.17 2.96 -2.33
CA THR A 303 0.16 2.96 -2.95
C THR A 303 0.67 4.37 -3.17
N ASN A 304 -0.14 5.21 -3.88
CA ASN A 304 0.25 6.54 -4.34
C ASN A 304 -0.90 7.56 -4.17
N GLY A 305 -1.15 7.96 -2.95
CA GLY A 305 -2.11 8.99 -2.61
C GLY A 305 -1.61 9.93 -1.51
N ARG A 306 -0.30 9.84 -1.17
CA ARG A 306 0.35 10.67 -0.17
C ARG A 306 0.71 12.04 -0.74
N ILE A 307 1.22 12.93 0.08
CA ILE A 307 1.42 14.33 -0.33
C ILE A 307 2.43 14.47 -1.48
N GLU A 308 3.48 13.67 -1.53
CA GLU A 308 4.45 13.72 -2.63
C GLU A 308 3.82 13.30 -3.97
N ASP A 309 2.93 12.31 -3.94
CA ASP A 309 2.18 11.85 -5.11
C ASP A 309 1.27 12.96 -5.65
N MET A 310 0.58 13.67 -4.73
CA MET A 310 -0.28 14.80 -5.08
C MET A 310 0.53 15.96 -5.66
N ARG A 311 1.70 16.27 -5.09
CA ARG A 311 2.61 17.30 -5.62
C ARG A 311 3.13 16.93 -7.01
N ALA A 312 3.55 15.68 -7.22
CA ALA A 312 4.02 15.19 -8.51
C ALA A 312 2.95 15.30 -9.61
N ALA A 313 1.72 14.91 -9.29
CA ALA A 313 0.60 15.04 -10.21
C ALA A 313 0.24 16.50 -10.50
N ALA A 314 0.19 17.34 -9.45
CA ALA A 314 -0.14 18.75 -9.59
C ALA A 314 0.91 19.53 -10.41
N GLU A 315 2.18 19.19 -10.28
CA GLU A 315 3.24 19.81 -11.09
C GLU A 315 3.02 19.57 -12.58
N VAL A 316 2.62 18.37 -12.97
CA VAL A 316 2.29 18.04 -14.35
C VAL A 316 1.01 18.74 -14.81
N LEU A 317 0.00 18.83 -13.96
CA LEU A 317 -1.31 19.41 -14.30
C LEU A 317 -1.36 20.94 -14.26
N ARG A 318 -0.38 21.59 -13.65
CA ARG A 318 -0.34 23.06 -13.45
C ARG A 318 -0.43 23.81 -14.78
N GLY A 319 -1.49 24.61 -14.94
CA GLY A 319 -1.75 25.40 -16.14
C GLY A 319 -2.17 24.59 -17.36
N ARG A 320 -2.51 23.33 -17.16
CA ARG A 320 -2.97 22.39 -18.22
C ARG A 320 -4.36 21.88 -17.92
N VAL A 321 -4.98 21.28 -18.91
CA VAL A 321 -6.34 20.74 -18.82
C VAL A 321 -6.34 19.30 -19.26
N VAL A 322 -7.08 18.46 -18.56
CA VAL A 322 -7.34 17.06 -18.94
C VAL A 322 -7.95 16.98 -20.35
N ALA A 323 -7.49 16.06 -21.17
CA ALA A 323 -7.97 15.87 -22.54
C ALA A 323 -9.51 15.75 -22.59
N PRO A 324 -10.18 16.30 -23.63
CA PRO A 324 -11.65 16.45 -23.65
C PRO A 324 -12.44 15.15 -23.45
N ASN A 325 -11.88 14.01 -23.85
CA ASN A 325 -12.54 12.69 -23.76
C ASN A 325 -12.07 11.87 -22.53
N MET A 326 -11.33 12.50 -21.64
CA MET A 326 -10.79 11.85 -20.44
C MET A 326 -11.55 12.26 -19.18
N ARG A 327 -11.60 11.32 -18.24
CA ARG A 327 -11.94 11.61 -16.83
C ARG A 327 -10.67 11.50 -16.01
N CYS A 328 -10.40 12.47 -15.15
CA CYS A 328 -9.32 12.39 -14.18
C CYS A 328 -9.89 12.47 -12.78
N ILE A 329 -9.60 11.47 -11.96
CA ILE A 329 -10.05 11.38 -10.55
C ILE A 329 -8.82 11.46 -9.67
N VAL A 330 -8.82 12.41 -8.73
CA VAL A 330 -7.73 12.61 -7.75
C VAL A 330 -8.26 12.30 -6.36
N ILE A 331 -7.55 11.46 -5.62
CA ILE A 331 -7.95 10.95 -4.31
C ILE A 331 -6.77 11.11 -3.33
N PRO A 332 -6.69 12.19 -2.57
CA PRO A 332 -5.75 12.29 -1.45
C PRO A 332 -6.01 11.16 -0.44
N ALA A 333 -4.96 10.49 0.03
CA ALA A 333 -5.11 9.24 0.78
C ALA A 333 -5.71 9.43 2.18
N THR A 334 -5.56 10.61 2.81
CA THR A 334 -6.08 10.88 4.16
C THR A 334 -6.66 12.30 4.25
N GLN A 335 -7.44 12.55 5.29
CA GLN A 335 -7.93 13.92 5.56
C GLN A 335 -6.78 14.91 5.83
N GLN A 336 -5.67 14.43 6.38
CA GLN A 336 -4.50 15.29 6.58
C GLN A 336 -3.84 15.65 5.25
N VAL A 337 -3.65 14.67 4.36
CA VAL A 337 -3.15 14.93 2.99
C VAL A 337 -4.10 15.83 2.23
N TYR A 338 -5.43 15.62 2.36
CA TYR A 338 -6.45 16.47 1.73
C TYR A 338 -6.29 17.93 2.19
N ARG A 339 -6.18 18.15 3.51
CA ARG A 339 -5.96 19.49 4.09
C ARG A 339 -4.65 20.11 3.60
N GLN A 340 -3.56 19.33 3.58
CA GLN A 340 -2.27 19.82 3.09
C GLN A 340 -2.35 20.20 1.60
N CYS A 341 -3.05 19.44 0.77
CA CYS A 341 -3.32 19.82 -0.62
C CYS A 341 -4.07 21.15 -0.74
N MET A 342 -5.00 21.44 0.19
CA MET A 342 -5.68 22.75 0.22
C MET A 342 -4.70 23.87 0.61
N GLU A 343 -3.92 23.67 1.66
CA GLU A 343 -2.95 24.65 2.18
C GLU A 343 -1.87 24.99 1.14
N GLU A 344 -1.42 24.01 0.35
CA GLU A 344 -0.45 24.17 -0.73
C GLU A 344 -1.05 24.64 -2.06
N GLY A 345 -2.37 24.79 -2.15
CA GLY A 345 -3.07 25.22 -3.37
C GLY A 345 -3.19 24.15 -4.44
N LEU A 346 -2.85 22.88 -4.15
CA LEU A 346 -2.90 21.79 -5.12
C LEU A 346 -4.33 21.49 -5.56
N MET A 347 -5.31 21.67 -4.67
CA MET A 347 -6.73 21.50 -5.00
C MET A 347 -7.19 22.41 -6.13
N SER A 348 -6.75 23.69 -6.12
CA SER A 348 -7.07 24.63 -7.19
C SER A 348 -6.51 24.14 -8.53
N ILE A 349 -5.26 23.65 -8.53
CA ILE A 349 -4.62 23.09 -9.74
C ILE A 349 -5.43 21.92 -10.30
N PHE A 350 -5.85 20.98 -9.45
CA PHE A 350 -6.64 19.84 -9.90
C PHE A 350 -8.00 20.25 -10.48
N ILE A 351 -8.69 21.19 -9.83
CA ILE A 351 -9.99 21.67 -10.30
C ILE A 351 -9.85 22.47 -11.61
N GLU A 352 -8.85 23.36 -11.70
CA GLU A 352 -8.57 24.12 -12.92
C GLU A 352 -8.17 23.20 -14.09
N ALA A 353 -7.53 22.06 -13.80
CA ALA A 353 -7.23 21.03 -14.78
C ALA A 353 -8.44 20.17 -15.19
N ASN A 354 -9.65 20.43 -14.67
CA ASN A 354 -10.86 19.62 -14.85
C ASN A 354 -10.79 18.21 -14.24
N CYS A 355 -10.05 18.05 -13.14
CA CYS A 355 -10.07 16.81 -12.38
C CYS A 355 -11.25 16.78 -11.39
N ALA A 356 -11.82 15.59 -11.19
CA ALA A 356 -12.75 15.32 -10.08
C ALA A 356 -11.93 14.98 -8.82
N VAL A 357 -11.94 15.85 -7.83
CA VAL A 357 -11.27 15.58 -6.54
C VAL A 357 -12.24 14.94 -5.57
N SER A 358 -11.84 13.81 -5.01
CA SER A 358 -12.65 13.03 -4.05
C SER A 358 -12.16 13.18 -2.62
N THR A 359 -13.04 12.87 -1.67
CA THR A 359 -12.65 12.58 -0.29
C THR A 359 -11.75 11.33 -0.24
N PRO A 360 -10.90 11.17 0.79
CA PRO A 360 -10.10 9.97 0.98
C PRO A 360 -10.95 8.69 0.95
N THR A 361 -10.63 7.78 0.06
CA THR A 361 -11.28 6.47 -0.05
C THR A 361 -10.42 5.53 -0.91
N CYS A 362 -10.53 4.23 -0.73
CA CYS A 362 -9.95 3.24 -1.62
C CYS A 362 -10.59 3.28 -3.03
N GLY A 363 -11.81 3.81 -3.13
CA GLY A 363 -12.48 4.22 -4.34
C GLY A 363 -12.52 3.17 -5.45
N PRO A 364 -12.04 3.52 -6.64
CA PRO A 364 -12.09 2.63 -7.80
C PRO A 364 -11.09 1.46 -7.72
N CYS A 365 -10.12 1.46 -6.81
CA CYS A 365 -9.05 0.46 -6.75
C CYS A 365 -9.58 -0.99 -6.76
N LEU A 366 -10.71 -1.25 -6.12
CA LEU A 366 -11.37 -2.57 -6.13
C LEU A 366 -12.67 -2.63 -6.95
N GLY A 367 -13.01 -1.54 -7.66
CA GLY A 367 -14.27 -1.46 -8.40
C GLY A 367 -15.51 -1.38 -7.50
N GLY A 368 -15.33 -0.94 -6.26
CA GLY A 368 -16.34 -1.02 -5.22
C GLY A 368 -17.10 0.28 -4.93
N TYR A 369 -16.59 1.44 -5.33
CA TYR A 369 -17.16 2.72 -4.92
C TYR A 369 -17.44 3.65 -6.10
N MET A 370 -16.47 4.43 -6.55
CA MET A 370 -16.62 5.41 -7.65
C MET A 370 -15.58 5.18 -8.73
N GLY A 371 -15.70 5.87 -9.87
CA GLY A 371 -14.74 5.77 -10.97
C GLY A 371 -14.70 4.39 -11.63
N ILE A 372 -15.83 3.67 -11.58
CA ILE A 372 -15.96 2.35 -12.16
C ILE A 372 -15.97 2.46 -13.69
N LEU A 373 -15.22 1.57 -14.34
CA LEU A 373 -15.09 1.51 -15.79
C LEU A 373 -16.23 0.74 -16.44
N ALA A 374 -16.73 1.26 -17.55
CA ALA A 374 -17.65 0.56 -18.44
C ALA A 374 -16.93 -0.46 -19.33
N ALA A 375 -17.72 -1.20 -20.15
CA ALA A 375 -17.18 -2.18 -21.08
C ALA A 375 -16.22 -1.54 -22.09
N GLY A 376 -14.99 -2.08 -22.21
CA GLY A 376 -13.99 -1.65 -23.16
C GLY A 376 -13.26 -0.35 -22.81
N GLU A 377 -13.60 0.31 -21.70
CA GLU A 377 -12.86 1.49 -21.23
C GLU A 377 -11.47 1.14 -20.70
N ARG A 378 -10.53 2.06 -20.87
CA ARG A 378 -9.15 1.97 -20.42
C ARG A 378 -8.84 3.03 -19.38
N ALA A 379 -8.25 2.59 -18.27
CA ALA A 379 -7.76 3.52 -17.24
C ALA A 379 -6.26 3.41 -17.06
N ILE A 380 -5.59 4.55 -16.83
CA ILE A 380 -4.28 4.59 -16.20
C ILE A 380 -4.45 4.93 -14.72
N ALA A 381 -3.79 4.20 -13.82
CA ALA A 381 -4.03 4.34 -12.40
C ALA A 381 -2.75 4.21 -11.57
N THR A 382 -2.70 4.95 -10.48
CA THR A 382 -1.64 4.80 -9.48
C THR A 382 -1.96 3.72 -8.42
N THR A 383 -3.04 2.97 -8.64
CA THR A 383 -3.42 1.81 -7.83
C THR A 383 -2.40 0.67 -7.95
N ASN A 384 -2.64 -0.45 -7.29
CA ASN A 384 -1.68 -1.55 -7.17
C ASN A 384 -2.03 -2.78 -8.00
N ARG A 385 -3.28 -2.93 -8.46
CA ARG A 385 -3.76 -4.11 -9.19
C ARG A 385 -4.49 -3.74 -10.47
N ASN A 386 -4.30 -4.58 -11.50
CA ASN A 386 -4.92 -4.42 -12.81
C ASN A 386 -5.50 -5.72 -13.37
N PHE A 387 -5.92 -6.64 -12.49
CA PHE A 387 -6.56 -7.90 -12.89
C PHE A 387 -7.87 -7.65 -13.64
N VAL A 388 -8.33 -8.66 -14.39
CA VAL A 388 -9.61 -8.63 -15.10
C VAL A 388 -10.75 -8.19 -14.19
N GLY A 389 -11.48 -7.15 -14.58
CA GLY A 389 -12.62 -6.61 -13.82
C GLY A 389 -12.25 -5.85 -12.55
N ARG A 390 -10.97 -5.59 -12.29
CA ARG A 390 -10.53 -4.97 -11.03
C ARG A 390 -11.13 -3.60 -10.77
N MET A 391 -11.31 -2.79 -11.81
CA MET A 391 -11.85 -1.43 -11.68
C MET A 391 -13.27 -1.27 -12.29
N GLY A 392 -13.96 -2.37 -12.55
CA GLY A 392 -15.30 -2.32 -13.12
C GLY A 392 -15.62 -3.48 -14.06
N HIS A 393 -16.03 -3.16 -15.31
CA HIS A 393 -16.43 -4.17 -16.25
C HIS A 393 -15.30 -5.16 -16.59
N PRO A 394 -15.57 -6.49 -16.72
CA PRO A 394 -14.52 -7.49 -17.02
C PRO A 394 -13.74 -7.26 -18.31
N THR A 395 -14.29 -6.51 -19.28
CA THR A 395 -13.61 -6.14 -20.53
C THR A 395 -12.91 -4.79 -20.48
N SER A 396 -12.92 -4.13 -19.30
CA SER A 396 -12.12 -2.91 -19.10
C SER A 396 -10.66 -3.25 -18.83
N GLU A 397 -9.79 -2.31 -19.15
CA GLU A 397 -8.34 -2.45 -19.01
C GLU A 397 -7.80 -1.41 -18.04
N VAL A 398 -6.92 -1.83 -17.12
CA VAL A 398 -6.25 -0.95 -16.18
C VAL A 398 -4.74 -1.03 -16.39
N TYR A 399 -4.11 0.13 -16.56
CA TYR A 399 -2.67 0.31 -16.70
C TYR A 399 -2.13 0.93 -15.41
N LEU A 400 -1.11 0.33 -14.78
CA LEU A 400 -0.54 0.85 -13.54
C LEU A 400 0.69 1.70 -13.83
N ALA A 401 0.74 2.89 -13.26
CA ALA A 401 1.86 3.82 -13.45
C ALA A 401 2.05 4.74 -12.24
N SER A 402 3.13 5.52 -12.27
CA SER A 402 3.41 6.56 -11.27
C SER A 402 2.45 7.75 -11.40
N PRO A 403 2.31 8.60 -10.35
CA PRO A 403 1.45 9.77 -10.40
C PRO A 403 1.76 10.75 -11.52
N ALA A 404 3.04 10.98 -11.81
CA ALA A 404 3.46 11.87 -12.88
C ALA A 404 3.06 11.34 -14.26
N VAL A 405 3.22 10.04 -14.50
CA VAL A 405 2.80 9.36 -15.75
C VAL A 405 1.28 9.37 -15.88
N ALA A 406 0.55 9.10 -14.81
CA ALA A 406 -0.92 9.13 -14.82
C ALA A 406 -1.45 10.54 -15.13
N ALA A 407 -0.86 11.57 -14.51
CA ALA A 407 -1.20 12.97 -14.76
C ALA A 407 -0.87 13.42 -16.21
N ALA A 408 0.31 13.05 -16.72
CA ALA A 408 0.69 13.32 -18.10
C ALA A 408 -0.27 12.67 -19.09
N SER A 409 -0.59 11.40 -18.86
CA SER A 409 -1.54 10.67 -19.69
C SER A 409 -2.94 11.29 -19.68
N ALA A 410 -3.37 11.86 -18.54
CA ALA A 410 -4.64 12.57 -18.45
C ALA A 410 -4.68 13.82 -19.35
N VAL A 411 -3.57 14.56 -19.47
CA VAL A 411 -3.45 15.73 -20.34
C VAL A 411 -3.38 15.31 -21.80
N LEU A 412 -2.63 14.24 -22.12
CA LEU A 412 -2.39 13.78 -23.48
C LEU A 412 -3.57 13.00 -24.09
N GLY A 413 -4.42 12.35 -23.26
CA GLY A 413 -5.47 11.43 -23.73
C GLY A 413 -4.96 10.05 -24.14
N HIS A 414 -3.68 9.80 -23.95
CA HIS A 414 -3.02 8.51 -24.15
C HIS A 414 -1.86 8.35 -23.14
N ILE A 415 -1.32 7.14 -22.99
CA ILE A 415 -0.18 6.92 -22.10
C ILE A 415 1.03 7.71 -22.59
N GLY A 416 1.62 8.51 -21.68
CA GLY A 416 2.78 9.34 -22.01
C GLY A 416 3.49 9.88 -20.77
N LEU A 417 4.62 10.53 -21.02
CA LEU A 417 5.50 11.14 -20.02
C LEU A 417 5.22 12.65 -19.92
N PRO A 418 5.60 13.32 -18.80
CA PRO A 418 5.48 14.77 -18.67
C PRO A 418 6.19 15.55 -19.80
N GLU A 419 7.32 15.04 -20.31
CA GLU A 419 8.06 15.64 -21.43
C GLU A 419 7.39 15.47 -22.80
N ASP A 420 6.36 14.66 -22.90
CA ASP A 420 5.56 14.51 -24.12
C ASP A 420 4.47 15.60 -24.25
N ILE A 421 4.30 16.43 -23.22
CA ILE A 421 3.31 17.52 -23.19
C ILE A 421 3.98 18.78 -23.73
N ASP A 422 3.45 19.33 -24.84
CA ASP A 422 3.90 20.59 -25.46
C ASP A 422 3.63 21.83 -24.59
#